data_abbb2be6106dbb60713087ee0e3eba27
#
_entry.id   abbb2be6106dbb60713087ee0e3eba27
#
_cell.length_a   1.000
_cell.length_b   1.000
_cell.length_c   1.000
_cell.angle_alpha   90.00
_cell.angle_beta   90.00
_cell.angle_gamma   90.00
#
_symmetry.space_group_name_H-M   'P 1'
#
loop_
_entity.id
_entity.type
_entity.pdbx_description
1 polymer ?
#
loop_
_entity_poly.entity_id
_entity_poly.type
_entity_poly.pdbx_seq_one_letter_code
_entity_poly.pdbx_strand_id
1 'polypeptide(L)'
;MNVTRLLAANVLLLVAGLGLLPLLGVARSWRELVARSGLAYLCGIVLAGIVSANLALVHVSVGWPALALLAAVPCAAGLWRLRGTERPVWRRPGGIALTGTATLVAALVEYARAFVVAPLDRYDAWAIWALKGHALYAFGWADPAVFAGSGYRFANLDYPLWLPSVEAIDFRAMGSFDTRILHLQFLLFLVAALGALAALLRDRVPSLLLWGTLLAFVLAPAVFDQLLTAYADVPLALVFAIGTTAAARWLVTDERWALAVAALCFGGVLLTKNEGSLFVVAAFLGLMVAAWDRRRTLAVAAAVDVALLAPWKIYVRAHDIHSINYSLADSFDLDHLHGRLGVGPIAFRALGRELVDPLQWGLLFPLFALALVAALALGLRALPLYALVLTLVSWLGLSWIYVISHFEYSAYLDSTKERVTASIVLAGAALTPLLAAETIRRARAGGSSPDRRRPLRRGEARPAGR
;
A
#
# COMPACT_ATOMS: atom_id res chain seq x y z
N MET A 1 -27.08 -14.96 -2.07
CA MET A 1 -27.41 -13.70 -2.78
C MET A 1 -26.42 -12.58 -2.43
N ASN A 2 -26.08 -12.35 -1.17
CA ASN A 2 -25.14 -11.28 -0.78
C ASN A 2 -23.73 -11.44 -1.36
N VAL A 3 -23.15 -12.64 -1.33
CA VAL A 3 -21.83 -12.92 -1.94
C VAL A 3 -21.81 -12.54 -3.42
N THR A 4 -22.82 -12.94 -4.20
CA THR A 4 -22.88 -12.63 -5.63
C THR A 4 -22.95 -11.14 -5.90
N ARG A 5 -23.70 -10.39 -5.09
CA ARG A 5 -23.81 -8.93 -5.20
C ARG A 5 -22.51 -8.21 -4.81
N LEU A 6 -21.85 -8.65 -3.73
CA LEU A 6 -20.55 -8.14 -3.33
C LEU A 6 -19.52 -8.39 -4.45
N LEU A 7 -19.46 -9.60 -5.00
CA LEU A 7 -18.56 -9.91 -6.10
C LEU A 7 -18.86 -9.08 -7.36
N ALA A 8 -20.15 -8.83 -7.66
CA ALA A 8 -20.54 -7.98 -8.78
C ALA A 8 -20.06 -6.53 -8.61
N ALA A 9 -20.15 -5.95 -7.40
CA ALA A 9 -19.57 -4.63 -7.12
C ALA A 9 -18.06 -4.65 -7.32
N ASN A 10 -17.38 -5.68 -6.82
CA ASN A 10 -15.93 -5.82 -6.98
C ASN A 10 -15.50 -6.02 -8.44
N VAL A 11 -16.32 -6.63 -9.28
CA VAL A 11 -16.11 -6.67 -10.75
C VAL A 11 -16.17 -5.25 -11.34
N LEU A 12 -17.11 -4.39 -10.91
CA LEU A 12 -17.15 -3.00 -11.36
C LEU A 12 -15.89 -2.24 -10.93
N LEU A 13 -15.37 -2.47 -9.71
CA LEU A 13 -14.12 -1.88 -9.25
C LEU A 13 -12.92 -2.35 -10.11
N LEU A 14 -12.88 -3.63 -10.47
CA LEU A 14 -11.88 -4.15 -11.40
C LEU A 14 -11.99 -3.48 -12.78
N VAL A 15 -13.19 -3.32 -13.32
CA VAL A 15 -13.45 -2.64 -14.61
C VAL A 15 -13.02 -1.17 -14.54
N ALA A 16 -13.35 -0.47 -13.45
CA ALA A 16 -12.87 0.90 -13.20
C ALA A 16 -11.36 0.99 -13.27
N GLY A 17 -10.68 0.08 -12.59
CA GLY A 17 -9.22 0.00 -12.59
C GLY A 17 -8.64 -0.32 -13.97
N LEU A 18 -9.20 -1.29 -14.71
CA LEU A 18 -8.75 -1.59 -16.07
C LEU A 18 -8.83 -0.36 -16.98
N GLY A 19 -9.87 0.44 -16.87
CA GLY A 19 -9.99 1.70 -17.58
C GLY A 19 -9.03 2.79 -17.09
N LEU A 20 -8.73 2.80 -15.79
CA LEU A 20 -7.81 3.76 -15.19
C LEU A 20 -6.35 3.53 -15.62
N LEU A 21 -5.91 2.28 -15.81
CA LEU A 21 -4.53 1.97 -16.17
C LEU A 21 -4.04 2.71 -17.45
N PRO A 22 -4.78 2.76 -18.57
CA PRO A 22 -4.40 3.58 -19.72
C PRO A 22 -4.38 5.09 -19.42
N LEU A 23 -5.26 5.57 -18.55
CA LEU A 23 -5.34 6.98 -18.18
C LEU A 23 -4.12 7.43 -17.37
N LEU A 24 -3.64 6.59 -16.47
CA LEU A 24 -2.40 6.80 -15.71
C LEU A 24 -1.12 6.56 -16.56
N GLY A 25 -1.26 6.12 -17.81
CA GLY A 25 -0.13 5.77 -18.67
C GLY A 25 0.55 4.45 -18.31
N VAL A 26 -0.08 3.64 -17.46
CA VAL A 26 0.36 2.28 -17.10
C VAL A 26 0.34 1.37 -18.33
N ALA A 27 -0.69 1.50 -19.17
CA ALA A 27 -0.85 0.72 -20.40
C ALA A 27 -1.03 1.65 -21.59
N ARG A 28 -0.17 1.53 -22.61
CA ARG A 28 -0.24 2.26 -23.89
C ARG A 28 -0.72 1.37 -25.04
N SER A 29 -0.87 0.08 -24.79
CA SER A 29 -1.38 -0.91 -25.73
C SER A 29 -2.15 -2.01 -25.00
N TRP A 30 -2.96 -2.78 -25.73
CA TRP A 30 -3.65 -3.95 -25.19
C TRP A 30 -2.67 -4.97 -24.61
N ARG A 31 -1.51 -5.12 -25.22
CA ARG A 31 -0.43 -5.99 -24.73
C ARG A 31 0.04 -5.56 -23.35
N GLU A 32 0.27 -4.26 -23.15
CA GLU A 32 0.69 -3.71 -21.85
C GLU A 32 -0.44 -3.79 -20.82
N LEU A 33 -1.70 -3.54 -21.24
CA LEU A 33 -2.87 -3.65 -20.36
C LEU A 33 -2.96 -5.06 -19.77
N VAL A 34 -2.91 -6.09 -20.61
CA VAL A 34 -2.92 -7.48 -20.15
C VAL A 34 -1.70 -7.78 -19.27
N ALA A 35 -0.53 -7.27 -19.67
CA ALA A 35 0.70 -7.48 -18.91
C ALA A 35 0.65 -6.87 -17.48
N ARG A 36 -0.07 -5.77 -17.30
CA ARG A 36 -0.13 -5.01 -16.03
C ARG A 36 -1.51 -5.04 -15.39
N SER A 37 -2.43 -5.87 -15.88
CA SER A 37 -3.82 -5.99 -15.39
C SER A 37 -3.92 -6.33 -13.90
N GLY A 38 -2.90 -6.96 -13.31
CA GLY A 38 -2.83 -7.19 -11.86
C GLY A 38 -2.92 -5.92 -11.01
N LEU A 39 -2.56 -4.75 -11.56
CA LEU A 39 -2.75 -3.44 -10.89
C LEU A 39 -4.21 -2.98 -10.90
N ALA A 40 -5.03 -3.47 -11.84
CA ALA A 40 -6.34 -2.90 -12.10
C ALA A 40 -7.25 -2.92 -10.88
N TYR A 41 -7.37 -4.06 -10.22
CA TYR A 41 -8.29 -4.18 -9.11
C TYR A 41 -7.89 -3.29 -7.93
N LEU A 42 -6.60 -3.26 -7.57
CA LEU A 42 -6.12 -2.36 -6.52
C LEU A 42 -6.35 -0.89 -6.87
N CYS A 43 -5.99 -0.46 -8.08
CA CYS A 43 -6.21 0.91 -8.51
C CYS A 43 -7.70 1.29 -8.53
N GLY A 44 -8.57 0.34 -8.91
CA GLY A 44 -10.02 0.55 -8.93
C GLY A 44 -10.62 0.73 -7.54
N ILE A 45 -10.27 -0.15 -6.59
CA ILE A 45 -10.78 -0.07 -5.22
C ILE A 45 -10.21 1.15 -4.47
N VAL A 46 -8.94 1.49 -4.70
CA VAL A 46 -8.34 2.69 -4.10
C VAL A 46 -9.03 3.95 -4.64
N LEU A 47 -9.23 4.05 -5.96
CA LEU A 47 -9.96 5.16 -6.55
C LEU A 47 -11.40 5.26 -6.02
N ALA A 48 -12.12 4.14 -5.97
CA ALA A 48 -13.51 4.12 -5.51
C ALA A 48 -13.61 4.56 -4.04
N GLY A 49 -12.74 4.08 -3.18
CA GLY A 49 -12.70 4.50 -1.78
C GLY A 49 -12.36 5.99 -1.62
N ILE A 50 -11.37 6.52 -2.37
CA ILE A 50 -11.04 7.97 -2.38
C ILE A 50 -12.24 8.81 -2.83
N VAL A 51 -12.85 8.44 -3.96
CA VAL A 51 -13.99 9.17 -4.51
C VAL A 51 -15.17 9.12 -3.54
N SER A 52 -15.50 7.93 -3.02
CA SER A 52 -16.63 7.75 -2.10
C SER A 52 -16.42 8.48 -0.78
N ALA A 53 -15.21 8.46 -0.22
CA ALA A 53 -14.88 9.17 1.00
C ALA A 53 -15.09 10.69 0.85
N ASN A 54 -14.65 11.27 -0.27
CA ASN A 54 -14.81 12.69 -0.53
C ASN A 54 -16.26 13.08 -0.89
N LEU A 55 -16.99 12.23 -1.64
CA LEU A 55 -18.39 12.44 -1.96
C LEU A 55 -19.28 12.38 -0.71
N ALA A 56 -18.97 11.51 0.24
CA ALA A 56 -19.68 11.41 1.52
C ALA A 56 -19.63 12.72 2.33
N LEU A 57 -18.58 13.52 2.18
CA LEU A 57 -18.45 14.81 2.87
C LEU A 57 -19.34 15.92 2.26
N VAL A 58 -19.79 15.73 1.02
CA VAL A 58 -20.67 16.69 0.30
C VAL A 58 -22.07 16.11 0.07
N HIS A 59 -22.47 15.19 0.93
CA HIS A 59 -23.83 14.58 0.94
C HIS A 59 -24.19 13.77 -0.32
N VAL A 60 -23.19 13.21 -1.01
CA VAL A 60 -23.39 12.37 -2.19
C VAL A 60 -23.11 10.91 -1.86
N SER A 61 -24.14 10.08 -1.96
CA SER A 61 -23.99 8.67 -1.71
C SER A 61 -23.55 7.88 -2.96
N VAL A 62 -22.65 6.91 -2.76
CA VAL A 62 -22.20 6.02 -3.84
C VAL A 62 -23.04 4.75 -3.85
N GLY A 63 -24.06 4.71 -4.70
CA GLY A 63 -24.89 3.53 -4.99
C GLY A 63 -24.50 2.87 -6.32
N TRP A 64 -25.29 1.87 -6.75
CA TRP A 64 -25.06 1.15 -8.01
C TRP A 64 -24.88 2.05 -9.25
N PRO A 65 -25.70 3.11 -9.46
CA PRO A 65 -25.49 4.01 -10.60
C PRO A 65 -24.14 4.73 -10.56
N ALA A 66 -23.73 5.20 -9.38
CA ALA A 66 -22.44 5.88 -9.21
C ALA A 66 -21.27 4.92 -9.42
N LEU A 67 -21.36 3.68 -8.91
CA LEU A 67 -20.36 2.64 -9.17
C LEU A 67 -20.29 2.28 -10.66
N ALA A 68 -21.44 2.17 -11.34
CA ALA A 68 -21.48 1.91 -12.77
C ALA A 68 -20.82 3.05 -13.57
N LEU A 69 -21.07 4.32 -13.20
CA LEU A 69 -20.39 5.48 -13.79
C LEU A 69 -18.89 5.49 -13.50
N LEU A 70 -18.51 5.19 -12.26
CA LEU A 70 -17.09 5.09 -11.85
C LEU A 70 -16.35 4.00 -12.64
N ALA A 71 -17.03 2.94 -13.04
CA ALA A 71 -16.48 1.90 -13.90
C ALA A 71 -16.54 2.28 -15.38
N ALA A 72 -17.67 2.77 -15.87
CA ALA A 72 -17.90 3.03 -17.29
C ALA A 72 -17.06 4.19 -17.84
N VAL A 73 -16.92 5.30 -17.08
CA VAL A 73 -16.19 6.49 -17.56
C VAL A 73 -14.71 6.22 -17.76
N PRO A 74 -13.94 5.70 -16.77
CA PRO A 74 -12.55 5.34 -17.00
C PRO A 74 -12.39 4.24 -18.05
N CYS A 75 -13.30 3.25 -18.07
CA CYS A 75 -13.28 2.17 -19.04
C CYS A 75 -13.41 2.71 -20.47
N ALA A 76 -14.43 3.53 -20.74
CA ALA A 76 -14.63 4.12 -22.06
C ALA A 76 -13.45 4.98 -22.49
N ALA A 77 -12.95 5.85 -21.61
CA ALA A 77 -11.79 6.71 -21.87
C ALA A 77 -10.51 5.91 -22.07
N GLY A 78 -10.28 4.87 -21.25
CA GLY A 78 -9.14 3.97 -21.37
C GLY A 78 -9.16 3.14 -22.67
N LEU A 79 -10.33 2.57 -23.01
CA LEU A 79 -10.51 1.84 -24.27
C LEU A 79 -10.32 2.74 -25.49
N TRP A 80 -10.77 4.00 -25.40
CA TRP A 80 -10.51 4.98 -26.45
C TRP A 80 -9.01 5.17 -26.70
N ARG A 81 -8.20 5.29 -25.64
CA ARG A 81 -6.74 5.45 -25.74
C ARG A 81 -6.04 4.23 -26.34
N LEU A 82 -6.61 3.03 -26.21
CA LEU A 82 -6.01 1.79 -26.69
C LEU A 82 -6.47 1.42 -28.11
N ARG A 83 -7.36 2.21 -28.73
CA ARG A 83 -7.84 1.92 -30.11
C ARG A 83 -6.68 1.87 -31.11
N GLY A 84 -6.68 0.83 -31.94
CA GLY A 84 -5.67 0.66 -32.97
C GLY A 84 -4.29 0.21 -32.49
N THR A 85 -4.11 -0.06 -31.18
CA THR A 85 -2.83 -0.51 -30.64
C THR A 85 -2.64 -2.03 -30.71
N GLU A 86 -1.40 -2.48 -30.48
CA GLU A 86 -1.02 -3.89 -30.55
C GLU A 86 -1.86 -4.78 -29.63
N ARG A 87 -2.34 -5.91 -30.18
CA ARG A 87 -3.05 -6.94 -29.43
C ARG A 87 -2.09 -7.79 -28.59
N PRO A 88 -2.55 -8.39 -27.48
CA PRO A 88 -1.73 -9.25 -26.64
C PRO A 88 -1.35 -10.53 -27.38
N VAL A 89 -0.09 -10.92 -27.21
CA VAL A 89 0.38 -12.25 -27.64
C VAL A 89 0.43 -13.14 -26.38
N TRP A 90 -0.36 -14.20 -26.40
CA TRP A 90 -0.42 -15.15 -25.29
C TRP A 90 0.83 -16.03 -25.29
N ARG A 91 1.53 -16.03 -24.16
CA ARG A 91 2.65 -16.95 -23.91
C ARG A 91 2.23 -17.96 -22.85
N ARG A 92 2.60 -19.22 -23.03
CA ARG A 92 2.36 -20.25 -22.01
C ARG A 92 3.15 -19.90 -20.76
N PRO A 93 2.55 -19.98 -19.57
CA PRO A 93 3.27 -19.77 -18.31
C PRO A 93 4.32 -20.86 -18.11
N GLY A 94 5.48 -20.51 -17.55
CA GLY A 94 6.51 -21.48 -17.19
C GLY A 94 6.13 -22.29 -15.94
N GLY A 95 6.84 -23.41 -15.70
CA GLY A 95 6.56 -24.31 -14.57
C GLY A 95 6.53 -23.62 -13.21
N ILE A 96 7.50 -22.73 -12.91
CA ILE A 96 7.53 -21.98 -11.64
C ILE A 96 6.25 -21.13 -11.47
N ALA A 97 5.77 -20.49 -12.56
CA ALA A 97 4.56 -19.70 -12.50
C ALA A 97 3.31 -20.56 -12.27
N LEU A 98 3.23 -21.73 -12.91
CA LEU A 98 2.12 -22.67 -12.71
C LEU A 98 2.08 -23.20 -11.28
N THR A 99 3.23 -23.68 -10.75
CA THR A 99 3.32 -24.17 -9.38
C THR A 99 3.04 -23.07 -8.37
N GLY A 100 3.65 -21.89 -8.55
CA GLY A 100 3.40 -20.73 -7.67
C GLY A 100 1.94 -20.32 -7.66
N THR A 101 1.28 -20.27 -8.84
CA THR A 101 -0.14 -19.96 -8.94
C THR A 101 -1.00 -21.02 -8.23
N ALA A 102 -0.72 -22.31 -8.44
CA ALA A 102 -1.47 -23.38 -7.80
C ALA A 102 -1.36 -23.32 -6.26
N THR A 103 -0.15 -23.13 -5.72
CA THR A 103 0.06 -22.99 -4.28
C THR A 103 -0.63 -21.74 -3.72
N LEU A 104 -0.55 -20.61 -4.44
CA LEU A 104 -1.21 -19.37 -4.04
C LEU A 104 -2.74 -19.54 -4.01
N VAL A 105 -3.32 -20.16 -5.04
CA VAL A 105 -4.76 -20.42 -5.10
C VAL A 105 -5.18 -21.36 -3.95
N ALA A 106 -4.41 -22.42 -3.67
CA ALA A 106 -4.71 -23.32 -2.56
C ALA A 106 -4.73 -22.56 -1.22
N ALA A 107 -3.74 -21.72 -0.95
CA ALA A 107 -3.70 -20.90 0.25
C ALA A 107 -4.89 -19.92 0.33
N LEU A 108 -5.23 -19.23 -0.76
CA LEU A 108 -6.36 -18.30 -0.81
C LEU A 108 -7.72 -19.00 -0.64
N VAL A 109 -7.85 -20.25 -1.05
CA VAL A 109 -9.05 -21.07 -0.79
C VAL A 109 -9.20 -21.36 0.71
N GLU A 110 -8.11 -21.67 1.42
CA GLU A 110 -8.17 -21.85 2.87
C GLU A 110 -8.49 -20.54 3.60
N TYR A 111 -7.96 -19.41 3.16
CA TYR A 111 -8.37 -18.10 3.63
C TYR A 111 -9.87 -17.89 3.44
N ALA A 112 -10.40 -18.13 2.22
CA ALA A 112 -11.83 -17.95 1.93
C ALA A 112 -12.72 -18.80 2.84
N ARG A 113 -12.31 -20.04 3.14
CA ARG A 113 -13.04 -20.92 4.08
C ARG A 113 -13.12 -20.33 5.48
N ALA A 114 -12.02 -19.77 5.98
CA ALA A 114 -12.00 -19.12 7.29
C ALA A 114 -12.85 -17.84 7.30
N PHE A 115 -12.74 -17.01 6.27
CA PHE A 115 -13.38 -15.70 6.20
C PHE A 115 -14.91 -15.76 6.09
N VAL A 116 -15.48 -16.77 5.40
CA VAL A 116 -16.95 -16.89 5.27
C VAL A 116 -17.64 -17.31 6.56
N VAL A 117 -16.91 -17.84 7.54
CA VAL A 117 -17.46 -18.29 8.82
C VAL A 117 -17.07 -17.38 10.01
N ALA A 118 -16.10 -16.48 9.82
CA ALA A 118 -15.62 -15.62 10.87
C ALA A 118 -16.69 -14.60 11.30
N PRO A 119 -16.94 -14.44 12.60
CA PRO A 119 -17.78 -13.37 13.11
C PRO A 119 -17.01 -12.04 13.13
N LEU A 120 -17.71 -10.93 13.07
CA LEU A 120 -17.14 -9.60 13.33
C LEU A 120 -17.14 -9.34 14.85
N ASP A 121 -16.22 -9.93 15.58
CA ASP A 121 -16.17 -9.93 17.05
C ASP A 121 -15.12 -8.99 17.63
N ARG A 122 -14.18 -8.52 16.83
CA ARG A 122 -13.09 -7.66 17.27
C ARG A 122 -13.54 -6.21 17.42
N TYR A 123 -13.16 -5.59 18.55
CA TYR A 123 -13.64 -4.24 18.92
C TYR A 123 -13.46 -3.21 17.80
N ASP A 124 -12.25 -2.98 17.30
CA ASP A 124 -12.01 -1.96 16.26
C ASP A 124 -12.80 -2.25 14.97
N ALA A 125 -13.03 -3.53 14.66
CA ALA A 125 -13.75 -3.92 13.44
C ALA A 125 -15.21 -3.43 13.49
N TRP A 126 -15.94 -3.75 14.56
CA TRP A 126 -17.35 -3.36 14.64
C TRP A 126 -17.57 -1.96 15.20
N ALA A 127 -16.72 -1.51 16.18
CA ALA A 127 -16.92 -0.23 16.87
C ALA A 127 -16.35 0.97 16.11
N ILE A 128 -15.35 0.76 15.25
CA ILE A 128 -14.71 1.85 14.49
C ILE A 128 -15.06 1.76 13.02
N TRP A 129 -14.67 0.65 12.36
CA TRP A 129 -14.72 0.56 10.91
C TRP A 129 -16.12 0.26 10.40
N ALA A 130 -16.70 -0.89 10.75
CA ALA A 130 -18.02 -1.28 10.29
C ALA A 130 -19.14 -0.36 10.81
N LEU A 131 -18.98 0.26 12.00
CA LEU A 131 -19.89 1.30 12.48
C LEU A 131 -19.95 2.48 11.51
N LYS A 132 -18.80 3.02 11.13
CA LYS A 132 -18.72 4.13 10.15
C LYS A 132 -19.19 3.69 8.76
N GLY A 133 -18.81 2.48 8.33
CA GLY A 133 -19.29 1.90 7.07
C GLY A 133 -20.80 1.74 7.05
N HIS A 134 -21.38 1.27 8.16
CA HIS A 134 -22.84 1.18 8.31
C HIS A 134 -23.52 2.55 8.34
N ALA A 135 -22.95 3.53 9.04
CA ALA A 135 -23.49 4.89 9.03
C ALA A 135 -23.50 5.50 7.63
N LEU A 136 -22.40 5.35 6.87
CA LEU A 136 -22.35 5.78 5.46
C LEU A 136 -23.34 5.01 4.58
N TYR A 137 -23.59 3.73 4.84
CA TYR A 137 -24.61 2.94 4.17
C TYR A 137 -26.02 3.44 4.48
N ALA A 138 -26.33 3.68 5.75
CA ALA A 138 -27.67 4.04 6.21
C ALA A 138 -28.04 5.48 5.83
N PHE A 139 -27.15 6.45 6.09
CA PHE A 139 -27.42 7.87 5.83
C PHE A 139 -27.04 8.30 4.41
N GLY A 140 -26.09 7.63 3.80
CA GLY A 140 -25.59 7.98 2.47
C GLY A 140 -24.46 9.02 2.46
N TRP A 141 -24.13 9.62 3.58
CA TRP A 141 -23.15 10.68 3.75
C TRP A 141 -22.57 10.67 5.18
N ALA A 142 -21.54 11.47 5.41
CA ALA A 142 -20.91 11.60 6.73
C ALA A 142 -21.77 12.49 7.64
N ASP A 143 -22.84 11.93 8.19
CA ASP A 143 -23.77 12.63 9.05
C ASP A 143 -23.10 13.09 10.35
N PRO A 144 -23.09 14.40 10.67
CA PRO A 144 -22.47 14.91 11.90
C PRO A 144 -23.04 14.30 13.17
N ALA A 145 -24.30 13.81 13.16
CA ALA A 145 -24.87 13.13 14.33
C ALA A 145 -24.05 11.88 14.74
N VAL A 146 -23.41 11.20 13.78
CA VAL A 146 -22.52 10.07 14.05
C VAL A 146 -21.06 10.50 13.95
N PHE A 147 -20.66 11.16 12.86
CA PHE A 147 -19.26 11.44 12.56
C PHE A 147 -18.65 12.62 13.35
N ALA A 148 -19.48 13.40 14.06
CA ALA A 148 -19.06 14.45 14.98
C ALA A 148 -19.77 14.35 16.34
N GLY A 149 -20.64 13.37 16.55
CA GLY A 149 -21.44 13.19 17.74
C GLY A 149 -20.61 12.77 18.95
N SER A 150 -20.79 13.44 20.09
CA SER A 150 -20.05 13.14 21.34
C SER A 150 -20.22 11.70 21.83
N GLY A 151 -21.37 11.08 21.56
CA GLY A 151 -21.65 9.67 21.90
C GLY A 151 -20.85 8.66 21.08
N TYR A 152 -20.21 9.07 19.99
CA TYR A 152 -19.46 8.19 19.09
C TYR A 152 -17.93 8.41 19.14
N ARG A 153 -17.42 9.19 20.10
CA ARG A 153 -15.98 9.47 20.24
C ARG A 153 -15.11 8.19 20.30
N PHE A 154 -15.64 7.12 20.88
CA PHE A 154 -14.96 5.82 20.95
C PHE A 154 -14.63 5.23 19.57
N ALA A 155 -15.30 5.67 18.50
CA ALA A 155 -15.09 5.20 17.14
C ALA A 155 -13.93 5.93 16.40
N ASN A 156 -13.06 6.66 17.13
CA ASN A 156 -11.96 7.42 16.50
C ASN A 156 -12.47 8.27 15.33
N LEU A 157 -13.33 9.26 15.65
CA LEU A 157 -14.02 10.07 14.64
C LEU A 157 -13.09 10.87 13.74
N ASP A 158 -11.87 11.12 14.17
CA ASP A 158 -10.80 11.78 13.43
C ASP A 158 -10.13 10.90 12.37
N TYR A 159 -10.41 9.57 12.37
CA TYR A 159 -9.89 8.67 11.33
C TYR A 159 -10.62 8.86 10.01
N PRO A 160 -9.87 9.01 8.89
CA PRO A 160 -10.44 9.21 7.56
C PRO A 160 -11.34 8.07 7.09
N LEU A 161 -12.03 8.25 5.95
CA LEU A 161 -13.20 7.46 5.57
C LEU A 161 -12.95 6.47 4.43
N TRP A 162 -11.70 6.20 4.00
CA TRP A 162 -11.45 5.32 2.86
C TRP A 162 -12.01 3.91 3.09
N LEU A 163 -11.62 3.24 4.18
CA LEU A 163 -12.12 1.89 4.48
C LEU A 163 -13.63 1.88 4.77
N PRO A 164 -14.19 2.75 5.63
CA PRO A 164 -15.62 2.86 5.81
C PRO A 164 -16.42 3.08 4.52
N SER A 165 -15.84 3.82 3.57
CA SER A 165 -16.48 4.06 2.26
C SER A 165 -16.50 2.81 1.40
N VAL A 166 -15.46 1.99 1.42
CA VAL A 166 -15.44 0.69 0.72
C VAL A 166 -16.45 -0.26 1.36
N GLU A 167 -16.50 -0.35 2.69
CA GLU A 167 -17.50 -1.14 3.40
C GLU A 167 -18.94 -0.68 3.12
N ALA A 168 -19.17 0.63 3.02
CA ALA A 168 -20.48 1.17 2.65
C ALA A 168 -20.87 0.80 1.22
N ILE A 169 -19.93 0.76 0.28
CA ILE A 169 -20.15 0.25 -1.07
C ILE A 169 -20.59 -1.22 -1.02
N ASP A 170 -19.89 -2.04 -0.21
CA ASP A 170 -20.21 -3.46 -0.07
C ASP A 170 -21.60 -3.68 0.55
N PHE A 171 -21.94 -2.96 1.63
CA PHE A 171 -23.28 -3.04 2.23
C PHE A 171 -24.38 -2.60 1.27
N ARG A 172 -24.15 -1.54 0.49
CA ARG A 172 -25.10 -1.11 -0.55
C ARG A 172 -25.24 -2.13 -1.67
N ALA A 173 -24.15 -2.72 -2.09
CA ALA A 173 -24.17 -3.78 -3.10
C ALA A 173 -24.96 -4.99 -2.61
N MET A 174 -24.73 -5.42 -1.38
CA MET A 174 -25.47 -6.52 -0.76
C MET A 174 -26.94 -6.16 -0.49
N GLY A 175 -27.23 -4.87 -0.24
CA GLY A 175 -28.55 -4.39 0.20
C GLY A 175 -28.84 -4.75 1.67
N SER A 176 -27.81 -5.01 2.46
CA SER A 176 -27.90 -5.40 3.87
C SER A 176 -26.59 -5.16 4.60
N PHE A 177 -26.67 -4.97 5.93
CA PHE A 177 -25.52 -4.95 6.82
C PHE A 177 -25.07 -6.38 7.17
N ASP A 178 -24.49 -7.07 6.16
CA ASP A 178 -24.00 -8.45 6.32
C ASP A 178 -22.50 -8.46 6.64
N THR A 179 -22.18 -8.46 7.91
CA THR A 179 -20.80 -8.38 8.42
C THR A 179 -19.98 -9.65 8.18
N ARG A 180 -20.63 -10.81 8.00
CA ARG A 180 -19.92 -12.06 7.66
C ARG A 180 -19.39 -12.00 6.23
N ILE A 181 -20.24 -11.60 5.30
CA ILE A 181 -19.86 -11.50 3.89
C ILE A 181 -18.85 -10.36 3.68
N LEU A 182 -18.90 -9.31 4.52
CA LEU A 182 -17.91 -8.22 4.49
C LEU A 182 -16.46 -8.73 4.63
N HIS A 183 -16.22 -9.78 5.43
CA HIS A 183 -14.88 -10.36 5.57
C HIS A 183 -14.25 -10.77 4.23
N LEU A 184 -15.05 -11.17 3.23
CA LEU A 184 -14.51 -11.47 1.90
C LEU A 184 -13.84 -10.26 1.24
N GLN A 185 -14.26 -9.03 1.58
CA GLN A 185 -13.60 -7.82 1.09
C GLN A 185 -12.14 -7.73 1.56
N PHE A 186 -11.84 -8.16 2.79
CA PHE A 186 -10.49 -8.20 3.31
C PHE A 186 -9.61 -9.23 2.60
N LEU A 187 -10.17 -10.38 2.23
CA LEU A 187 -9.48 -11.33 1.33
C LEU A 187 -9.24 -10.71 -0.06
N LEU A 188 -10.21 -9.98 -0.59
CA LEU A 188 -10.10 -9.33 -1.89
C LEU A 188 -9.05 -8.20 -1.89
N PHE A 189 -8.80 -7.50 -0.77
CA PHE A 189 -7.65 -6.58 -0.63
C PHE A 189 -6.32 -7.33 -0.79
N LEU A 190 -6.17 -8.51 -0.18
CA LEU A 190 -4.96 -9.31 -0.34
C LEU A 190 -4.77 -9.74 -1.81
N VAL A 191 -5.82 -10.25 -2.46
CA VAL A 191 -5.78 -10.64 -3.88
C VAL A 191 -5.40 -9.46 -4.77
N ALA A 192 -5.97 -8.27 -4.51
CA ALA A 192 -5.64 -7.03 -5.22
C ALA A 192 -4.15 -6.66 -5.07
N ALA A 193 -3.62 -6.73 -3.84
CA ALA A 193 -2.23 -6.41 -3.55
C ALA A 193 -1.27 -7.41 -4.20
N LEU A 194 -1.55 -8.70 -4.13
CA LEU A 194 -0.72 -9.75 -4.77
C LEU A 194 -0.69 -9.58 -6.30
N GLY A 195 -1.83 -9.31 -6.92
CA GLY A 195 -1.92 -9.00 -8.35
C GLY A 195 -1.13 -7.76 -8.73
N ALA A 196 -1.23 -6.70 -7.94
CA ALA A 196 -0.51 -5.45 -8.15
C ALA A 196 1.00 -5.62 -7.97
N LEU A 197 1.43 -6.34 -6.94
CA LEU A 197 2.83 -6.65 -6.69
C LEU A 197 3.43 -7.48 -7.84
N ALA A 198 2.70 -8.51 -8.30
CA ALA A 198 3.10 -9.28 -9.47
C ALA A 198 3.26 -8.40 -10.72
N ALA A 199 2.32 -7.50 -10.98
CA ALA A 199 2.37 -6.60 -12.13
C ALA A 199 3.53 -5.59 -12.06
N LEU A 200 3.89 -5.12 -10.87
CA LEU A 200 5.01 -4.19 -10.66
C LEU A 200 6.39 -4.87 -10.81
N LEU A 201 6.49 -6.15 -10.46
CA LEU A 201 7.78 -6.83 -10.30
C LEU A 201 8.14 -7.81 -11.44
N ARG A 202 7.14 -8.38 -12.14
CA ARG A 202 7.33 -9.53 -13.07
C ARG A 202 8.36 -9.33 -14.18
N ASP A 203 8.58 -8.10 -14.62
CA ASP A 203 9.54 -7.76 -15.68
C ASP A 203 10.90 -7.28 -15.12
N ARG A 204 11.02 -7.20 -13.80
CA ARG A 204 12.19 -6.66 -13.08
C ARG A 204 12.92 -7.68 -12.23
N VAL A 205 12.24 -8.70 -11.78
CA VAL A 205 12.80 -9.69 -10.85
C VAL A 205 12.68 -11.10 -11.44
N PRO A 206 13.60 -12.01 -11.08
CA PRO A 206 13.49 -13.42 -11.44
C PRO A 206 12.19 -14.03 -10.91
N SER A 207 11.60 -14.97 -11.68
CA SER A 207 10.33 -15.59 -11.31
C SER A 207 10.36 -16.25 -9.93
N LEU A 208 11.48 -16.84 -9.53
CA LEU A 208 11.62 -17.47 -8.20
C LEU A 208 11.47 -16.44 -7.06
N LEU A 209 12.12 -15.27 -7.20
CA LEU A 209 11.98 -14.19 -6.21
C LEU A 209 10.56 -13.62 -6.19
N LEU A 210 9.94 -13.46 -7.37
CA LEU A 210 8.56 -13.00 -7.45
C LEU A 210 7.61 -13.93 -6.71
N TRP A 211 7.59 -15.22 -7.07
CA TRP A 211 6.67 -16.18 -6.46
C TRP A 211 6.99 -16.43 -5.00
N GLY A 212 8.27 -16.47 -4.62
CA GLY A 212 8.68 -16.54 -3.21
C GLY A 212 8.12 -15.36 -2.39
N THR A 213 8.15 -14.14 -2.93
CA THR A 213 7.59 -12.97 -2.26
C THR A 213 6.06 -13.06 -2.15
N LEU A 214 5.35 -13.41 -3.23
CA LEU A 214 3.89 -13.53 -3.18
C LEU A 214 3.43 -14.58 -2.17
N LEU A 215 4.10 -15.75 -2.13
CA LEU A 215 3.81 -16.79 -1.17
C LEU A 215 4.14 -16.36 0.26
N ALA A 216 5.26 -15.67 0.46
CA ALA A 216 5.64 -15.18 1.78
C ALA A 216 4.62 -14.20 2.37
N PHE A 217 4.00 -13.34 1.53
CA PHE A 217 2.90 -12.47 1.97
C PHE A 217 1.68 -13.27 2.45
N VAL A 218 1.31 -14.32 1.73
CA VAL A 218 0.14 -15.15 2.10
C VAL A 218 0.44 -16.06 3.28
N LEU A 219 1.67 -16.54 3.42
CA LEU A 219 2.04 -17.48 4.48
C LEU A 219 2.46 -16.80 5.79
N ALA A 220 2.55 -15.47 5.84
CA ALA A 220 2.83 -14.74 7.07
C ALA A 220 1.62 -14.82 8.02
N PRO A 221 1.75 -15.40 9.23
CA PRO A 221 0.62 -15.58 10.14
C PRO A 221 -0.10 -14.25 10.46
N ALA A 222 0.64 -13.19 10.71
CA ALA A 222 0.07 -11.88 11.02
C ALA A 222 -0.78 -11.31 9.86
N VAL A 223 -0.50 -11.64 8.60
CA VAL A 223 -1.33 -11.21 7.47
C VAL A 223 -2.69 -11.89 7.52
N PHE A 224 -2.70 -13.22 7.79
CA PHE A 224 -3.95 -13.96 7.95
C PHE A 224 -4.76 -13.45 9.12
N ASP A 225 -4.15 -13.43 10.31
CA ASP A 225 -4.84 -13.09 11.55
C ASP A 225 -5.41 -11.67 11.52
N GLN A 226 -4.63 -10.69 11.05
CA GLN A 226 -5.08 -9.31 11.01
C GLN A 226 -6.10 -9.03 9.89
N LEU A 227 -6.05 -9.73 8.76
CA LEU A 227 -7.14 -9.64 7.77
C LEU A 227 -8.43 -10.24 8.30
N LEU A 228 -8.33 -11.32 9.09
CA LEU A 228 -9.48 -11.96 9.72
C LEU A 228 -10.11 -11.08 10.82
N THR A 229 -9.36 -10.16 11.43
CA THR A 229 -9.93 -9.18 12.37
C THR A 229 -10.81 -8.12 11.69
N ALA A 230 -10.72 -7.96 10.37
CA ALA A 230 -11.35 -6.87 9.59
C ALA A 230 -10.94 -5.46 10.08
N TYR A 231 -9.69 -5.29 10.51
CA TYR A 231 -9.11 -4.01 10.88
C TYR A 231 -8.53 -3.27 9.66
N ALA A 232 -8.39 -1.96 9.77
CA ALA A 232 -7.81 -1.15 8.69
C ALA A 232 -6.30 -1.32 8.52
N ASP A 233 -5.60 -1.91 9.49
CA ASP A 233 -4.14 -1.94 9.54
C ASP A 233 -3.52 -2.69 8.35
N VAL A 234 -3.99 -3.90 8.03
CA VAL A 234 -3.47 -4.66 6.88
C VAL A 234 -3.94 -4.11 5.54
N PRO A 235 -5.21 -3.73 5.31
CA PRO A 235 -5.59 -3.00 4.10
C PRO A 235 -4.73 -1.77 3.83
N LEU A 236 -4.47 -0.94 4.85
CA LEU A 236 -3.54 0.19 4.77
C LEU A 236 -2.13 -0.27 4.40
N ALA A 237 -1.60 -1.27 5.10
CA ALA A 237 -0.24 -1.80 4.88
C ALA A 237 -0.07 -2.38 3.47
N LEU A 238 -1.07 -3.08 2.93
CA LEU A 238 -1.06 -3.61 1.57
C LEU A 238 -1.05 -2.50 0.53
N VAL A 239 -1.93 -1.49 0.66
CA VAL A 239 -1.96 -0.35 -0.27
C VAL A 239 -0.65 0.43 -0.18
N PHE A 240 -0.11 0.63 1.03
CA PHE A 240 1.18 1.28 1.26
C PHE A 240 2.35 0.50 0.63
N ALA A 241 2.39 -0.81 0.79
CA ALA A 241 3.41 -1.68 0.20
C ALA A 241 3.41 -1.59 -1.35
N ILE A 242 2.24 -1.51 -1.97
CA ILE A 242 2.16 -1.33 -3.42
C ILE A 242 2.58 0.09 -3.83
N GLY A 243 2.15 1.12 -3.09
CA GLY A 243 2.59 2.50 -3.32
C GLY A 243 4.11 2.65 -3.23
N THR A 244 4.74 2.08 -2.20
CA THR A 244 6.20 2.09 -2.02
C THR A 244 6.95 1.31 -3.10
N THR A 245 6.40 0.17 -3.53
CA THR A 245 6.98 -0.63 -4.64
C THR A 245 6.87 0.11 -5.97
N ALA A 246 5.75 0.78 -6.23
CA ALA A 246 5.58 1.60 -7.43
C ALA A 246 6.54 2.80 -7.42
N ALA A 247 6.72 3.47 -6.27
CA ALA A 247 7.70 4.53 -6.09
C ALA A 247 9.15 4.04 -6.30
N ALA A 248 9.50 2.88 -5.76
CA ALA A 248 10.79 2.23 -5.98
C ALA A 248 11.02 1.87 -7.45
N ARG A 249 9.98 1.37 -8.14
CA ARG A 249 10.03 1.12 -9.58
C ARG A 249 10.31 2.43 -10.34
N TRP A 250 9.64 3.53 -10.01
CA TRP A 250 9.91 4.83 -10.60
C TRP A 250 11.37 5.27 -10.40
N LEU A 251 11.93 5.09 -9.21
CA LEU A 251 13.35 5.41 -8.94
C LEU A 251 14.32 4.65 -9.85
N VAL A 252 14.01 3.38 -10.14
CA VAL A 252 14.89 2.49 -10.93
C VAL A 252 14.68 2.67 -12.44
N THR A 253 13.46 3.00 -12.88
CA THR A 253 13.07 2.95 -14.31
C THR A 253 12.76 4.29 -14.94
N ASP A 254 12.50 5.32 -14.12
CA ASP A 254 11.98 6.64 -14.53
C ASP A 254 10.59 6.57 -15.24
N GLU A 255 9.87 5.46 -15.10
CA GLU A 255 8.54 5.30 -15.68
C GLU A 255 7.52 6.16 -14.90
N ARG A 256 7.09 7.28 -15.47
CA ARG A 256 6.17 8.25 -14.81
C ARG A 256 4.88 7.63 -14.30
N TRP A 257 4.36 6.62 -15.00
CA TRP A 257 3.16 5.92 -14.56
C TRP A 257 3.34 5.24 -13.20
N ALA A 258 4.54 4.77 -12.87
CA ALA A 258 4.79 4.12 -11.60
C ALA A 258 4.67 5.12 -10.44
N LEU A 259 5.11 6.38 -10.62
CA LEU A 259 4.89 7.45 -9.64
C LEU A 259 3.40 7.82 -9.54
N ALA A 260 2.65 7.82 -10.65
CA ALA A 260 1.20 8.07 -10.63
C ALA A 260 0.44 6.99 -9.85
N VAL A 261 0.82 5.71 -10.00
CA VAL A 261 0.28 4.60 -9.19
C VAL A 261 0.67 4.77 -7.72
N ALA A 262 1.92 5.17 -7.44
CA ALA A 262 2.36 5.43 -6.06
C ALA A 262 1.52 6.54 -5.40
N ALA A 263 1.32 7.68 -6.07
CA ALA A 263 0.49 8.77 -5.57
C ALA A 263 -0.97 8.32 -5.35
N LEU A 264 -1.57 7.58 -6.29
CA LEU A 264 -2.91 7.03 -6.07
C LEU A 264 -2.99 6.16 -4.80
N CYS A 265 -2.01 5.27 -4.60
CA CYS A 265 -1.95 4.43 -3.40
C CYS A 265 -1.74 5.27 -2.13
N PHE A 266 -0.84 6.25 -2.17
CA PHE A 266 -0.57 7.13 -1.03
C PHE A 266 -1.79 7.97 -0.65
N GLY A 267 -2.55 8.46 -1.63
CA GLY A 267 -3.84 9.08 -1.39
C GLY A 267 -4.83 8.17 -0.66
N GLY A 268 -4.90 6.89 -1.05
CA GLY A 268 -5.69 5.87 -0.33
C GLY A 268 -5.21 5.65 1.11
N VAL A 269 -3.89 5.56 1.31
CA VAL A 269 -3.26 5.41 2.63
C VAL A 269 -3.57 6.59 3.55
N LEU A 270 -3.45 7.83 3.05
CA LEU A 270 -3.78 9.04 3.79
C LEU A 270 -5.24 9.09 4.25
N LEU A 271 -6.14 8.54 3.44
CA LEU A 271 -7.58 8.52 3.71
C LEU A 271 -8.04 7.27 4.47
N THR A 272 -7.12 6.39 4.91
CA THR A 272 -7.46 5.19 5.67
C THR A 272 -7.39 5.44 7.17
N LYS A 273 -6.24 5.93 7.67
CA LYS A 273 -5.94 6.05 9.10
C LYS A 273 -4.93 7.18 9.32
N ASN A 274 -4.89 7.79 10.52
CA ASN A 274 -3.98 8.90 10.79
C ASN A 274 -2.50 8.51 10.65
N GLU A 275 -2.13 7.29 11.05
CA GLU A 275 -0.78 6.74 10.88
C GLU A 275 -0.37 6.64 9.39
N GLY A 276 -1.34 6.57 8.48
CA GLY A 276 -1.09 6.65 7.05
C GLY A 276 -0.35 7.93 6.64
N SER A 277 -0.62 9.05 7.33
CA SER A 277 0.10 10.31 7.09
C SER A 277 1.59 10.19 7.43
N LEU A 278 1.94 9.52 8.53
CA LEU A 278 3.33 9.23 8.89
C LEU A 278 4.04 8.42 7.79
N PHE A 279 3.39 7.33 7.34
CA PHE A 279 3.97 6.44 6.34
C PHE A 279 4.16 7.14 4.99
N VAL A 280 3.20 7.95 4.55
CA VAL A 280 3.31 8.72 3.30
C VAL A 280 4.40 9.78 3.39
N VAL A 281 4.50 10.49 4.52
CA VAL A 281 5.60 11.43 4.78
C VAL A 281 6.94 10.71 4.73
N ALA A 282 7.07 9.55 5.39
CA ALA A 282 8.29 8.74 5.35
C ALA A 282 8.67 8.33 3.92
N ALA A 283 7.68 7.94 3.10
CA ALA A 283 7.90 7.59 1.69
C ALA A 283 8.39 8.79 0.87
N PHE A 284 7.76 9.95 1.00
CA PHE A 284 8.20 11.16 0.28
C PHE A 284 9.57 11.66 0.76
N LEU A 285 9.86 11.60 2.06
CA LEU A 285 11.21 11.92 2.57
C LEU A 285 12.26 10.99 1.99
N GLY A 286 11.98 9.69 1.95
CA GLY A 286 12.86 8.72 1.31
C GLY A 286 13.08 9.01 -0.17
N LEU A 287 12.02 9.34 -0.91
CA LEU A 287 12.10 9.74 -2.32
C LEU A 287 12.89 11.03 -2.52
N MET A 288 12.71 12.03 -1.66
CA MET A 288 13.45 13.28 -1.70
C MET A 288 14.95 13.06 -1.48
N VAL A 289 15.33 12.20 -0.53
CA VAL A 289 16.74 11.84 -0.27
C VAL A 289 17.32 11.06 -1.46
N ALA A 290 16.55 10.15 -2.04
CA ALA A 290 17.01 9.27 -3.11
C ALA A 290 17.05 9.94 -4.49
N ALA A 291 16.22 10.97 -4.74
CA ALA A 291 16.03 11.61 -6.05
C ALA A 291 15.80 13.12 -5.93
N TRP A 292 16.68 13.83 -5.23
CA TRP A 292 16.60 15.28 -5.01
C TRP A 292 16.54 16.10 -6.29
N ASP A 293 17.20 15.65 -7.33
CA ASP A 293 17.17 16.24 -8.67
C ASP A 293 15.76 16.28 -9.27
N ARG A 294 14.88 15.39 -8.85
CA ARG A 294 13.48 15.26 -9.28
C ARG A 294 12.47 15.88 -8.31
N ARG A 295 12.91 16.69 -7.34
CA ARG A 295 12.07 17.26 -6.27
C ARG A 295 10.80 17.98 -6.75
N ARG A 296 10.83 18.63 -7.93
CA ARG A 296 9.63 19.29 -8.49
C ARG A 296 8.52 18.27 -8.83
N THR A 297 8.89 17.15 -9.42
CA THR A 297 7.94 16.06 -9.72
C THR A 297 7.38 15.45 -8.45
N LEU A 298 8.22 15.26 -7.44
CA LEU A 298 7.80 14.76 -6.11
C LEU A 298 6.90 15.76 -5.39
N ALA A 299 7.19 17.06 -5.48
CA ALA A 299 6.33 18.10 -4.90
C ALA A 299 4.93 18.11 -5.54
N VAL A 300 4.84 17.91 -6.87
CA VAL A 300 3.53 17.78 -7.54
C VAL A 300 2.77 16.54 -7.06
N ALA A 301 3.44 15.39 -6.95
CA ALA A 301 2.79 14.18 -6.44
C ALA A 301 2.31 14.37 -4.99
N ALA A 302 3.15 14.93 -4.12
CA ALA A 302 2.77 15.22 -2.74
C ALA A 302 1.62 16.23 -2.64
N ALA A 303 1.59 17.25 -3.51
CA ALA A 303 0.50 18.23 -3.56
C ALA A 303 -0.85 17.59 -3.96
N VAL A 304 -0.83 16.61 -4.87
CA VAL A 304 -2.04 15.83 -5.21
C VAL A 304 -2.53 15.06 -3.98
N ASP A 305 -1.63 14.39 -3.27
CA ASP A 305 -1.99 13.61 -2.08
C ASP A 305 -2.55 14.50 -0.96
N VAL A 306 -1.93 15.67 -0.72
CA VAL A 306 -2.44 16.69 0.22
C VAL A 306 -3.83 17.19 -0.20
N ALA A 307 -4.05 17.42 -1.50
CA ALA A 307 -5.35 17.88 -2.02
C ALA A 307 -6.44 16.80 -1.83
N LEU A 308 -6.10 15.51 -1.92
CA LEU A 308 -7.04 14.41 -1.65
C LEU A 308 -7.41 14.31 -0.17
N LEU A 309 -6.48 14.61 0.75
CA LEU A 309 -6.70 14.58 2.19
C LEU A 309 -7.43 15.84 2.70
N ALA A 310 -7.24 16.99 2.04
CA ALA A 310 -7.70 18.29 2.50
C ALA A 310 -9.21 18.35 2.85
N PRO A 311 -10.15 17.79 2.04
CA PRO A 311 -11.57 17.83 2.38
C PRO A 311 -11.87 17.16 3.73
N TRP A 312 -11.22 16.02 4.03
CA TRP A 312 -11.37 15.36 5.32
C TRP A 312 -10.85 16.23 6.48
N LYS A 313 -9.69 16.83 6.34
CA LYS A 313 -9.12 17.69 7.40
C LYS A 313 -9.96 18.96 7.60
N ILE A 314 -10.56 19.50 6.54
CA ILE A 314 -11.52 20.61 6.64
C ILE A 314 -12.77 20.15 7.41
N TYR A 315 -13.32 18.97 7.10
CA TYR A 315 -14.48 18.43 7.80
C TYR A 315 -14.18 18.25 9.30
N VAL A 316 -13.07 17.60 9.65
CA VAL A 316 -12.64 17.39 11.05
C VAL A 316 -12.53 18.71 11.80
N ARG A 317 -11.93 19.74 11.17
CA ARG A 317 -11.78 21.06 11.77
C ARG A 317 -13.13 21.82 11.90
N ALA A 318 -13.98 21.73 10.88
CA ALA A 318 -15.27 22.42 10.86
C ALA A 318 -16.24 21.89 11.93
N HIS A 319 -16.07 20.62 12.35
CA HIS A 319 -16.91 19.97 13.36
C HIS A 319 -16.22 19.80 14.71
N ASP A 320 -15.06 20.42 14.91
CA ASP A 320 -14.28 20.38 16.17
C ASP A 320 -14.02 18.93 16.67
N ILE A 321 -13.65 18.06 15.74
CA ILE A 321 -13.37 16.66 16.04
C ILE A 321 -11.93 16.54 16.54
N HIS A 322 -11.79 16.08 17.79
CA HIS A 322 -10.49 15.82 18.40
C HIS A 322 -10.17 14.33 18.43
N SER A 323 -8.89 14.00 18.23
CA SER A 323 -8.41 12.63 18.41
C SER A 323 -8.44 12.25 19.90
N ILE A 324 -8.88 11.03 20.18
CA ILE A 324 -8.80 10.47 21.54
C ILE A 324 -7.47 9.76 21.80
N ASN A 325 -6.71 9.45 20.73
CA ASN A 325 -5.49 8.66 20.83
C ASN A 325 -4.25 9.53 21.08
N TYR A 326 -4.04 10.52 20.24
CA TYR A 326 -2.90 11.44 20.31
C TYR A 326 -3.16 12.68 19.43
N SER A 327 -2.48 13.78 19.74
CA SER A 327 -2.41 14.95 18.90
C SER A 327 -0.96 15.28 18.56
N LEU A 328 -0.70 15.73 17.33
CA LEU A 328 0.63 16.23 16.98
C LEU A 328 1.00 17.50 17.77
N ALA A 329 0.00 18.24 18.28
CA ALA A 329 0.23 19.38 19.15
C ALA A 329 0.91 18.98 20.47
N ASP A 330 0.65 17.75 20.96
CA ASP A 330 1.26 17.22 22.19
C ASP A 330 2.79 17.05 22.04
N SER A 331 3.30 17.02 20.79
CA SER A 331 4.75 17.07 20.55
C SER A 331 5.42 18.38 20.98
N PHE A 332 4.64 19.42 21.25
CA PHE A 332 5.11 20.73 21.70
C PHE A 332 4.68 21.04 23.14
N ASP A 333 3.95 20.13 23.79
CA ASP A 333 3.58 20.22 25.19
C ASP A 333 4.70 19.64 26.06
N LEU A 334 5.51 20.53 26.63
CA LEU A 334 6.68 20.15 27.44
C LEU A 334 6.29 19.41 28.73
N ASP A 335 5.16 19.74 29.35
CA ASP A 335 4.69 19.09 30.55
C ASP A 335 4.26 17.65 30.24
N HIS A 336 3.50 17.44 29.16
CA HIS A 336 3.15 16.11 28.69
C HIS A 336 4.40 15.29 28.35
N LEU A 337 5.35 15.85 27.61
CA LEU A 337 6.57 15.18 27.19
C LEU A 337 7.48 14.82 28.37
N HIS A 338 7.63 15.71 29.37
CA HIS A 338 8.54 15.50 30.49
C HIS A 338 8.30 14.16 31.20
N GLY A 339 7.04 13.79 31.39
CA GLY A 339 6.68 12.51 32.02
C GLY A 339 6.76 11.30 31.08
N ARG A 340 6.90 11.49 29.77
CA ARG A 340 6.72 10.41 28.77
C ARG A 340 7.92 10.15 27.86
N LEU A 341 8.97 10.96 27.88
CA LEU A 341 10.15 10.74 27.02
C LEU A 341 10.77 9.35 27.21
N GLY A 342 10.71 8.78 28.44
CA GLY A 342 11.18 7.43 28.71
C GLY A 342 10.42 6.31 27.97
N VAL A 343 9.20 6.59 27.48
CA VAL A 343 8.40 5.65 26.67
C VAL A 343 9.03 5.42 25.28
N GLY A 344 9.65 6.44 24.70
CA GLY A 344 10.22 6.35 23.35
C GLY A 344 11.20 5.19 23.16
N PRO A 345 12.25 5.04 23.98
CA PRO A 345 13.16 3.90 23.89
C PRO A 345 12.51 2.55 24.14
N ILE A 346 11.45 2.50 24.96
CA ILE A 346 10.70 1.27 25.24
C ILE A 346 9.91 0.88 24.00
N ALA A 347 9.12 1.82 23.44
CA ALA A 347 8.35 1.61 22.22
C ALA A 347 9.26 1.24 21.03
N PHE A 348 10.36 1.97 20.84
CA PHE A 348 11.32 1.68 19.76
C PHE A 348 11.84 0.24 19.82
N ARG A 349 12.22 -0.24 21.02
CA ARG A 349 12.71 -1.62 21.21
C ARG A 349 11.60 -2.65 21.02
N ALA A 350 10.39 -2.38 21.53
CA ALA A 350 9.26 -3.28 21.40
C ALA A 350 8.84 -3.44 19.94
N LEU A 351 8.69 -2.33 19.21
CA LEU A 351 8.42 -2.33 17.78
C LEU A 351 9.54 -3.03 17.00
N GLY A 352 10.81 -2.78 17.36
CA GLY A 352 11.94 -3.44 16.70
C GLY A 352 11.96 -4.97 16.88
N ARG A 353 11.56 -5.47 18.05
CA ARG A 353 11.38 -6.91 18.26
C ARG A 353 10.23 -7.46 17.44
N GLU A 354 9.13 -6.73 17.36
CA GLU A 354 7.96 -7.11 16.57
C GLU A 354 8.27 -7.21 15.08
N LEU A 355 9.06 -6.27 14.51
CA LEU A 355 9.47 -6.32 13.10
C LEU A 355 10.19 -7.61 12.73
N VAL A 356 10.92 -8.23 13.64
CA VAL A 356 11.70 -9.44 13.41
C VAL A 356 11.08 -10.70 14.01
N ASP A 357 9.86 -10.61 14.55
CA ASP A 357 9.20 -11.77 15.16
C ASP A 357 8.86 -12.82 14.09
N PRO A 358 9.50 -14.02 14.14
CA PRO A 358 9.28 -15.03 13.13
C PRO A 358 7.90 -15.71 13.26
N LEU A 359 7.27 -15.65 14.43
CA LEU A 359 5.93 -16.23 14.65
C LEU A 359 4.84 -15.34 14.03
N GLN A 360 5.10 -14.04 13.91
CA GLN A 360 4.19 -13.09 13.27
C GLN A 360 4.47 -12.92 11.78
N TRP A 361 5.73 -12.65 11.43
CA TRP A 361 6.10 -12.22 10.09
C TRP A 361 7.01 -13.19 9.34
N GLY A 362 7.35 -14.33 9.93
CA GLY A 362 8.33 -15.25 9.35
C GLY A 362 9.67 -14.54 9.11
N LEU A 363 10.20 -14.68 7.90
CA LEU A 363 11.47 -14.06 7.50
C LEU A 363 11.32 -12.77 6.67
N LEU A 364 10.12 -12.17 6.59
CA LEU A 364 9.86 -11.03 5.71
C LEU A 364 10.81 -9.85 5.98
N PHE A 365 10.86 -9.38 7.23
CA PHE A 365 11.71 -8.24 7.58
C PHE A 365 13.21 -8.59 7.65
N PRO A 366 13.66 -9.72 8.20
CA PRO A 366 15.05 -10.15 8.12
C PRO A 366 15.60 -10.24 6.68
N LEU A 367 14.84 -10.78 5.73
CA LEU A 367 15.24 -10.85 4.32
C LEU A 367 15.30 -9.46 3.68
N PHE A 368 14.40 -8.55 4.04
CA PHE A 368 14.47 -7.15 3.64
C PHE A 368 15.74 -6.47 4.16
N ALA A 369 16.03 -6.61 5.45
CA ALA A 369 17.23 -6.03 6.05
C ALA A 369 18.52 -6.55 5.39
N LEU A 370 18.59 -7.86 5.13
CA LEU A 370 19.70 -8.47 4.41
C LEU A 370 19.86 -7.91 2.99
N ALA A 371 18.77 -7.81 2.24
CA ALA A 371 18.78 -7.27 0.88
C ALA A 371 19.20 -5.79 0.87
N LEU A 372 18.73 -5.02 1.85
CA LEU A 372 19.09 -3.60 2.03
C LEU A 372 20.60 -3.43 2.31
N VAL A 373 21.14 -4.19 3.28
CA VAL A 373 22.57 -4.16 3.61
C VAL A 373 23.42 -4.60 2.42
N ALA A 374 23.06 -5.66 1.73
CA ALA A 374 23.76 -6.13 0.53
C ALA A 374 23.76 -5.07 -0.59
N ALA A 375 22.64 -4.39 -0.80
CA ALA A 375 22.53 -3.33 -1.79
C ALA A 375 23.44 -2.14 -1.46
N LEU A 376 23.48 -1.72 -0.19
CA LEU A 376 24.37 -0.64 0.29
C LEU A 376 25.84 -1.05 0.16
N ALA A 377 26.21 -2.26 0.56
CA ALA A 377 27.56 -2.79 0.50
C ALA A 377 28.12 -2.84 -0.95
N LEU A 378 27.26 -3.08 -1.95
CA LEU A 378 27.63 -3.04 -3.37
C LEU A 378 27.54 -1.64 -4.00
N GLY A 379 27.35 -0.59 -3.20
CA GLY A 379 27.39 0.81 -3.63
C GLY A 379 26.15 1.25 -4.42
N LEU A 380 25.03 0.54 -4.33
CA LEU A 380 23.74 1.06 -4.78
C LEU A 380 23.33 2.24 -3.87
N ARG A 381 22.69 3.26 -4.43
CA ARG A 381 22.34 4.47 -3.66
C ARG A 381 20.85 4.75 -3.62
N ALA A 382 20.23 5.07 -4.75
CA ALA A 382 18.86 5.59 -4.76
C ALA A 382 17.84 4.65 -4.07
N LEU A 383 17.75 3.40 -4.52
CA LEU A 383 16.78 2.45 -4.00
C LEU A 383 17.01 2.08 -2.51
N PRO A 384 18.25 1.73 -2.07
CA PRO A 384 18.46 1.41 -0.67
C PRO A 384 18.36 2.64 0.26
N LEU A 385 18.72 3.85 -0.17
CA LEU A 385 18.49 5.07 0.61
C LEU A 385 16.99 5.34 0.79
N TYR A 386 16.20 5.20 -0.28
CA TYR A 386 14.75 5.27 -0.19
C TYR A 386 14.19 4.29 0.84
N ALA A 387 14.57 3.01 0.73
CA ALA A 387 14.10 1.97 1.64
C ALA A 387 14.54 2.21 3.10
N LEU A 388 15.77 2.66 3.30
CA LEU A 388 16.33 2.97 4.63
C LEU A 388 15.59 4.12 5.30
N VAL A 389 15.44 5.26 4.60
CA VAL A 389 14.77 6.45 5.15
C VAL A 389 13.30 6.15 5.45
N LEU A 390 12.60 5.51 4.51
CA LEU A 390 11.22 5.08 4.70
C LEU A 390 11.06 4.23 5.96
N THR A 391 11.91 3.22 6.15
CA THR A 391 11.84 2.32 7.30
C THR A 391 12.16 3.04 8.61
N LEU A 392 13.25 3.81 8.65
CA LEU A 392 13.69 4.50 9.87
C LEU A 392 12.70 5.59 10.28
N VAL A 393 12.20 6.40 9.34
CA VAL A 393 11.24 7.47 9.66
C VAL A 393 9.91 6.86 10.11
N SER A 394 9.45 5.78 9.48
CA SER A 394 8.23 5.08 9.91
C SER A 394 8.39 4.49 11.32
N TRP A 395 9.50 3.82 11.59
CA TRP A 395 9.74 3.20 12.90
C TRP A 395 9.91 4.22 14.01
N LEU A 396 10.72 5.27 13.81
CA LEU A 396 10.89 6.37 14.77
C LEU A 396 9.58 7.13 14.98
N GLY A 397 8.83 7.40 13.91
CA GLY A 397 7.55 8.10 14.00
C GLY A 397 6.48 7.30 14.75
N LEU A 398 6.39 5.97 14.51
CA LEU A 398 5.53 5.10 15.32
C LEU A 398 5.96 5.12 16.79
N SER A 399 7.26 5.03 17.09
CA SER A 399 7.76 5.11 18.47
C SER A 399 7.39 6.44 19.13
N TRP A 400 7.42 7.54 18.37
CA TRP A 400 7.03 8.86 18.84
C TRP A 400 5.52 8.96 19.13
N ILE A 401 4.67 8.31 18.34
CA ILE A 401 3.22 8.26 18.61
C ILE A 401 2.93 7.72 20.01
N TYR A 402 3.67 6.72 20.49
CA TYR A 402 3.52 6.21 21.86
C TYR A 402 3.96 7.21 22.92
N VAL A 403 4.92 8.08 22.61
CA VAL A 403 5.34 9.17 23.53
C VAL A 403 4.22 10.19 23.70
N ILE A 404 3.60 10.62 22.59
CA ILE A 404 2.56 11.65 22.59
C ILE A 404 1.15 11.11 22.81
N SER A 405 0.98 9.80 22.96
CA SER A 405 -0.33 9.17 23.17
C SER A 405 -0.93 9.55 24.53
N HIS A 406 -2.25 9.68 24.57
CA HIS A 406 -3.01 9.92 25.82
C HIS A 406 -3.28 8.63 26.59
N PHE A 407 -3.06 7.47 25.98
CA PHE A 407 -3.27 6.18 26.64
C PHE A 407 -2.09 5.77 27.52
N GLU A 408 -2.40 4.88 28.48
CA GLU A 408 -1.35 4.19 29.21
C GLU A 408 -0.51 3.38 28.24
N TYR A 409 0.81 3.60 28.26
CA TYR A 409 1.70 3.17 27.18
C TYR A 409 1.84 1.65 27.07
N SER A 410 1.83 0.90 28.19
CA SER A 410 2.06 -0.56 28.15
C SER A 410 0.88 -1.27 27.51
N ALA A 411 -0.34 -0.96 27.97
CA ALA A 411 -1.56 -1.55 27.42
C ALA A 411 -1.78 -1.15 25.96
N TYR A 412 -1.50 0.11 25.61
CA TYR A 412 -1.61 0.59 24.24
C TYR A 412 -0.59 -0.07 23.32
N LEU A 413 0.67 -0.17 23.75
CA LEU A 413 1.73 -0.83 22.98
C LEU A 413 1.43 -2.32 22.77
N ASP A 414 1.03 -3.04 23.82
CA ASP A 414 0.73 -4.47 23.73
C ASP A 414 -0.46 -4.77 22.82
N SER A 415 -1.46 -3.89 22.76
CA SER A 415 -2.64 -4.08 21.92
C SER A 415 -2.44 -3.64 20.45
N THR A 416 -1.40 -2.86 20.15
CA THR A 416 -1.27 -2.24 18.82
C THR A 416 0.04 -2.55 18.07
N LYS A 417 1.13 -2.94 18.78
CA LYS A 417 2.48 -3.14 18.18
C LYS A 417 2.48 -4.04 16.94
N GLU A 418 1.78 -5.18 17.01
CA GLU A 418 1.67 -6.14 15.90
C GLU A 418 0.99 -5.54 14.67
N ARG A 419 -0.02 -4.70 14.89
CA ARG A 419 -0.83 -4.10 13.83
C ARG A 419 -0.09 -2.95 13.14
N VAL A 420 0.49 -2.04 13.91
CA VAL A 420 1.13 -0.83 13.36
C VAL A 420 2.43 -1.16 12.63
N THR A 421 3.13 -2.26 12.99
CA THR A 421 4.34 -2.71 12.31
C THR A 421 4.07 -3.33 10.94
N ALA A 422 2.84 -3.77 10.66
CA ALA A 422 2.44 -4.36 9.38
C ALA A 422 2.86 -3.51 8.17
N SER A 423 2.67 -2.18 8.25
CA SER A 423 3.03 -1.26 7.16
C SER A 423 4.53 -1.25 6.86
N ILE A 424 5.39 -1.32 7.89
CA ILE A 424 6.84 -1.38 7.70
C ILE A 424 7.27 -2.73 7.14
N VAL A 425 6.75 -3.83 7.71
CA VAL A 425 7.13 -5.19 7.30
C VAL A 425 6.69 -5.47 5.87
N LEU A 426 5.43 -5.18 5.52
CA LEU A 426 4.90 -5.48 4.19
C LEU A 426 5.53 -4.58 3.11
N ALA A 427 5.80 -3.29 3.41
CA ALA A 427 6.55 -2.43 2.51
C ALA A 427 7.98 -2.93 2.29
N GLY A 428 8.69 -3.30 3.36
CA GLY A 428 10.03 -3.89 3.27
C GLY A 428 10.04 -5.19 2.46
N ALA A 429 9.10 -6.10 2.74
CA ALA A 429 8.96 -7.37 2.03
C ALA A 429 8.69 -7.16 0.52
N ALA A 430 7.85 -6.17 0.16
CA ALA A 430 7.56 -5.83 -1.23
C ALA A 430 8.76 -5.21 -1.95
N LEU A 431 9.64 -4.50 -1.25
CA LEU A 431 10.88 -3.94 -1.80
C LEU A 431 12.00 -4.97 -1.93
N THR A 432 11.99 -6.03 -1.13
CA THR A 432 13.05 -7.07 -1.07
C THR A 432 13.42 -7.63 -2.45
N PRO A 433 12.48 -8.11 -3.29
CA PRO A 433 12.82 -8.70 -4.57
C PRO A 433 13.47 -7.70 -5.54
N LEU A 434 13.07 -6.43 -5.47
CA LEU A 434 13.65 -5.38 -6.31
C LEU A 434 15.08 -5.03 -5.84
N LEU A 435 15.30 -4.89 -4.53
CA LEU A 435 16.63 -4.71 -3.95
C LEU A 435 17.55 -5.86 -4.34
N ALA A 436 17.12 -7.11 -4.15
CA ALA A 436 17.91 -8.29 -4.48
C ALA A 436 18.24 -8.36 -5.98
N ALA A 437 17.26 -8.08 -6.87
CA ALA A 437 17.50 -8.09 -8.31
C ALA A 437 18.48 -7.01 -8.75
N GLU A 438 18.41 -5.79 -8.22
CA GLU A 438 19.36 -4.72 -8.52
C GLU A 438 20.76 -5.04 -7.99
N THR A 439 20.83 -5.62 -6.79
CA THR A 439 22.08 -6.11 -6.18
C THR A 439 22.76 -7.15 -7.05
N ILE A 440 22.02 -8.15 -7.53
CA ILE A 440 22.54 -9.20 -8.44
C ILE A 440 22.99 -8.59 -9.77
N ARG A 441 22.23 -7.66 -10.34
CA ARG A 441 22.63 -6.96 -11.58
C ARG A 441 23.96 -6.18 -11.40
N ARG A 442 24.10 -5.49 -10.29
CA ARG A 442 25.32 -4.73 -9.96
C ARG A 442 26.52 -5.63 -9.77
N ALA A 443 26.38 -6.74 -9.05
CA ALA A 443 27.47 -7.70 -8.82
C ALA A 443 27.96 -8.31 -10.15
N ARG A 444 27.05 -8.69 -11.05
CA ARG A 444 27.40 -9.22 -12.38
C ARG A 444 28.13 -8.18 -13.26
N ALA A 445 27.71 -6.92 -13.21
CA ALA A 445 28.34 -5.85 -13.97
C ALA A 445 29.75 -5.54 -13.45
N GLY A 446 30.00 -5.63 -12.13
CA GLY A 446 31.33 -5.45 -11.52
C GLY A 446 32.29 -6.59 -11.81
N GLY A 447 31.79 -7.84 -11.92
CA GLY A 447 32.59 -9.02 -12.22
C GLY A 447 33.00 -9.17 -13.70
N SER A 448 32.38 -8.42 -14.60
CA SER A 448 32.64 -8.47 -16.05
C SER A 448 33.63 -7.40 -16.54
N SER A 449 34.40 -6.75 -15.66
CA SER A 449 35.49 -5.89 -16.08
C SER A 449 36.65 -6.75 -16.59
N PRO A 450 36.86 -6.89 -17.91
CA PRO A 450 38.05 -7.55 -18.39
C PRO A 450 39.23 -6.64 -18.05
N ASP A 451 40.26 -7.24 -17.53
CA ASP A 451 41.57 -6.71 -17.33
C ASP A 451 42.10 -6.17 -18.70
N ARG A 452 41.69 -4.96 -19.07
CA ARG A 452 42.25 -4.23 -20.22
C ARG A 452 43.41 -3.38 -19.79
N ARG A 453 44.34 -3.97 -19.09
CA ARG A 453 45.74 -3.54 -19.10
C ARG A 453 46.52 -4.41 -20.10
N ARG A 454 46.23 -4.32 -21.38
CA ARG A 454 47.24 -4.60 -22.41
C ARG A 454 48.19 -3.41 -22.41
N PRO A 455 49.47 -3.60 -22.07
CA PRO A 455 50.47 -2.55 -22.25
C PRO A 455 50.54 -2.24 -23.75
N LEU A 456 50.37 -0.98 -24.08
CA LEU A 456 50.72 -0.44 -25.38
C LEU A 456 52.15 -0.87 -25.68
N ARG A 457 52.37 -1.82 -26.58
CA ARG A 457 53.66 -2.06 -27.21
C ARG A 457 54.08 -0.79 -27.94
N ARG A 458 54.99 -0.02 -27.29
CA ARG A 458 55.84 0.96 -27.98
C ARG A 458 56.71 0.20 -28.95
N GLY A 459 56.74 0.64 -30.18
CA GLY A 459 57.83 0.35 -31.07
C GLY A 459 57.44 -0.40 -32.32
N GLU A 460 56.95 0.33 -33.33
CA GLU A 460 57.35 0.07 -34.72
C GLU A 460 57.52 1.41 -35.41
N ALA A 461 58.81 1.72 -35.66
CA ALA A 461 59.26 2.87 -36.41
C ALA A 461 58.79 2.79 -37.85
N ARG A 462 58.22 3.84 -38.38
CA ARG A 462 58.06 4.03 -39.81
C ARG A 462 59.41 4.21 -40.52
N PRO A 463 59.74 3.48 -41.59
CA PRO A 463 60.79 3.87 -42.50
C PRO A 463 60.32 5.03 -43.38
N ALA A 464 61.10 6.09 -43.44
CA ALA A 464 61.04 7.12 -44.46
C ALA A 464 61.54 6.52 -45.78
N GLY A 465 60.84 6.87 -46.88
CA GLY A 465 61.37 6.50 -48.19
C GLY A 465 60.43 6.79 -49.34
N ARG A 466 60.62 7.96 -49.96
CA ARG A 466 60.35 8.40 -51.37
C ARG A 466 58.91 8.56 -51.81
#